data_f741e1c51b6ab0eaf7813d06db235e5b
#
_entry.id   f741e1c51b6ab0eaf7813d06db235e5b
#
_cell.length_a   1.000
_cell.length_b   1.000
_cell.length_c   1.000
_cell.angle_alpha   90.00
_cell.angle_beta   90.00
_cell.angle_gamma   90.00
#
_symmetry.space_group_name_H-M   'P 1'
#
loop_
_entity.id
_entity.type
_entity.pdbx_description
1 polymer ?
#
loop_
_entity_poly.entity_id
_entity_poly.type
_entity_poly.pdbx_seq_one_letter_code
_entity_poly.pdbx_strand_id
1 'polypeptide(L)'
;MKISIITATWNSGATLRDTMESVLSQTYPDIEHIIVDGGSLDNTMEIVRELEPQYHGRLRYVSEQDKGLYDAMNKGLKMATGDIVGILNSDDFYTNEKVLEKVSKALDNKIIDAV
;
A
#
# COMPACT_ATOMS: atom_id res chain seq x y z
N MET A 1 -7.11 6.22 -13.42
CA MET A 1 -7.11 6.87 -12.10
C MET A 1 -6.07 6.24 -11.20
N LYS A 2 -5.52 7.02 -10.30
CA LYS A 2 -4.44 6.58 -9.42
C LYS A 2 -5.01 5.89 -8.17
N ILE A 3 -4.41 4.76 -7.80
CA ILE A 3 -4.77 4.02 -6.59
C ILE A 3 -3.65 4.15 -5.57
N SER A 4 -3.98 4.64 -4.38
CA SER A 4 -3.05 4.67 -3.24
C SER A 4 -3.35 3.48 -2.35
N ILE A 5 -2.36 2.63 -2.12
CA ILE A 5 -2.48 1.48 -1.21
C ILE A 5 -1.73 1.81 0.07
N ILE A 6 -2.43 1.76 1.20
CA ILE A 6 -1.87 2.05 2.51
C ILE A 6 -1.66 0.74 3.27
N THR A 7 -0.44 0.52 3.75
CA THR A 7 -0.10 -0.61 4.62
C THR A 7 0.52 -0.07 5.90
N ALA A 8 -0.15 -0.30 7.02
CA ALA A 8 0.39 -0.01 8.34
C ALA A 8 1.25 -1.19 8.80
N THR A 9 2.44 -0.92 9.31
CA THR A 9 3.36 -1.95 9.77
C THR A 9 3.81 -1.70 11.20
N TRP A 10 4.00 -2.78 11.94
CA TRP A 10 4.69 -2.78 13.22
C TRP A 10 5.24 -4.18 13.45
N ASN A 11 6.58 -4.29 13.45
CA ASN A 11 7.27 -5.58 13.56
C ASN A 11 6.71 -6.63 12.59
N SER A 12 6.58 -6.23 11.33
CA SER A 12 5.95 -7.02 10.27
C SER A 12 6.95 -7.74 9.35
N GLY A 13 8.19 -7.90 9.81
CA GLY A 13 9.27 -8.45 8.97
C GLY A 13 9.02 -9.86 8.44
N ALA A 14 8.20 -10.66 9.14
CA ALA A 14 7.91 -12.02 8.69
C ALA A 14 6.98 -12.07 7.47
N THR A 15 6.16 -11.05 7.25
CA THR A 15 5.07 -11.08 6.25
C THR A 15 5.16 -9.96 5.21
N LEU A 16 5.85 -8.87 5.52
CA LEU A 16 5.80 -7.67 4.70
C LEU A 16 6.34 -7.88 3.28
N ARG A 17 7.35 -8.72 3.10
CA ARG A 17 7.90 -8.99 1.77
C ARG A 17 6.83 -9.51 0.82
N ASP A 18 6.03 -10.48 1.26
CA ASP A 18 4.95 -11.04 0.45
C ASP A 18 3.91 -9.98 0.11
N THR A 19 3.56 -9.15 1.08
CA THR A 19 2.62 -8.04 0.89
C THR A 19 3.13 -7.07 -0.19
N MET A 20 4.37 -6.62 -0.06
CA MET A 20 4.95 -5.65 -1.01
C MET A 20 5.11 -6.26 -2.40
N GLU A 21 5.55 -7.51 -2.49
CA GLU A 21 5.71 -8.20 -3.78
C GLU A 21 4.36 -8.37 -4.48
N SER A 22 3.28 -8.60 -3.74
CA SER A 22 1.94 -8.71 -4.33
C SER A 22 1.46 -7.39 -4.93
N VAL A 23 1.84 -6.26 -4.35
CA VAL A 23 1.55 -4.94 -4.92
C VAL A 23 2.40 -4.71 -6.17
N LEU A 24 3.69 -5.04 -6.11
CA LEU A 24 4.60 -4.90 -7.25
C LEU A 24 4.18 -5.72 -8.46
N SER A 25 3.53 -6.86 -8.24
CA SER A 25 3.11 -7.75 -9.33
C SER A 25 1.79 -7.36 -9.97
N GLN A 26 1.09 -6.35 -9.46
CA GLN A 26 -0.18 -5.91 -10.04
C GLN A 26 0.02 -5.35 -11.45
N THR A 27 -0.86 -5.74 -12.36
CA THR A 27 -0.79 -5.27 -13.75
C THR A 27 -1.28 -3.84 -13.93
N TYR A 28 -2.04 -3.31 -12.98
CA TYR A 28 -2.49 -1.92 -13.03
C TYR A 28 -1.31 -0.98 -12.76
N PRO A 29 -0.97 -0.06 -13.68
CA PRO A 29 0.29 0.68 -13.59
C PRO A 29 0.27 1.90 -12.68
N ASP A 30 -0.89 2.49 -12.42
CA ASP A 30 -0.98 3.76 -11.71
C ASP A 30 -1.26 3.55 -10.22
N ILE A 31 -0.26 3.01 -9.54
CA ILE A 31 -0.32 2.65 -8.12
C ILE A 31 0.74 3.42 -7.33
N GLU A 32 0.34 3.92 -6.17
CA GLU A 32 1.25 4.44 -5.15
C GLU A 32 1.10 3.55 -3.92
N HIS A 33 2.20 3.00 -3.41
CA HIS A 33 2.19 2.22 -2.17
C HIS A 33 2.74 3.06 -1.02
N ILE A 34 1.99 3.19 0.04
CA ILE A 34 2.34 3.98 1.22
C ILE A 34 2.48 3.06 2.41
N ILE A 35 3.69 2.98 2.96
CA ILE A 35 3.98 2.20 4.15
C ILE A 35 4.06 3.15 5.34
N VAL A 36 3.23 2.93 6.35
CA VAL A 36 3.27 3.71 7.59
C VAL A 36 3.72 2.78 8.70
N ASP A 37 4.97 2.93 9.10
CA ASP A 37 5.58 2.08 10.12
C ASP A 37 5.54 2.74 11.48
N GLY A 38 5.13 1.98 12.50
CA GLY A 38 4.95 2.44 13.86
C GLY A 38 6.21 2.39 14.73
N GLY A 39 7.38 2.40 14.11
CA GLY A 39 8.65 2.33 14.83
C GLY A 39 9.11 0.90 15.07
N SER A 40 9.06 0.06 14.05
CA SER A 40 9.45 -1.35 14.14
C SER A 40 10.89 -1.52 14.62
N LEU A 41 11.11 -2.54 15.46
CA LEU A 41 12.41 -2.90 15.98
C LEU A 41 13.04 -4.11 15.27
N ASP A 42 12.28 -4.78 14.42
CA ASP A 42 12.76 -5.92 13.64
C ASP A 42 13.27 -5.46 12.25
N ASN A 43 13.36 -6.37 11.28
CA ASN A 43 13.84 -6.08 9.94
C ASN A 43 12.79 -5.47 9.00
N THR A 44 11.66 -4.99 9.52
CA THR A 44 10.56 -4.43 8.70
C THR A 44 11.07 -3.34 7.75
N MET A 45 11.77 -2.33 8.27
CA MET A 45 12.22 -1.21 7.44
C MET A 45 13.37 -1.59 6.50
N GLU A 46 14.14 -2.62 6.83
CA GLU A 46 15.15 -3.15 5.92
C GLU A 46 14.50 -3.72 4.66
N ILE A 47 13.39 -4.44 4.82
CA ILE A 47 12.61 -4.99 3.70
C ILE A 47 12.06 -3.86 2.83
N VAL A 48 11.52 -2.80 3.44
CA VAL A 48 11.00 -1.64 2.71
C VAL A 48 12.10 -1.03 1.83
N ARG A 49 13.27 -0.79 2.39
CA ARG A 49 14.39 -0.19 1.66
C ARG A 49 14.95 -1.13 0.58
N GLU A 50 14.96 -2.42 0.83
CA GLU A 50 15.40 -3.43 -0.13
C GLU A 50 14.51 -3.45 -1.39
N LEU A 51 13.20 -3.34 -1.21
CA LEU A 51 12.25 -3.41 -2.31
C LEU A 51 11.96 -2.05 -2.96
N GLU A 52 12.36 -0.97 -2.33
CA GLU A 52 12.09 0.39 -2.82
C GLU A 52 12.51 0.62 -4.28
N PRO A 53 13.69 0.20 -4.73
CA PRO A 53 14.08 0.42 -6.13
C PRO A 53 13.14 -0.20 -7.15
N GLN A 54 12.48 -1.30 -6.80
CA GLN A 54 11.54 -1.99 -7.70
C GLN A 54 10.25 -1.20 -7.93
N TYR A 55 9.95 -0.24 -7.06
CA TYR A 55 8.75 0.61 -7.20
C TYR A 55 8.95 1.78 -8.16
N HIS A 56 10.17 2.09 -8.56
CA HIS A 56 10.46 3.18 -9.50
C HIS A 56 9.84 4.52 -9.08
N GLY A 57 9.99 4.87 -7.79
CA GLY A 57 9.49 6.13 -7.25
C GLY A 57 8.02 6.09 -6.78
N ARG A 58 7.34 4.96 -6.89
CA ARG A 58 5.95 4.83 -6.48
C ARG A 58 5.77 4.32 -5.05
N LEU A 59 6.86 4.17 -4.30
CA LEU A 59 6.82 3.82 -2.89
C LEU A 59 7.09 5.06 -2.05
N ARG A 60 6.22 5.28 -1.08
CA ARG A 60 6.40 6.31 -0.07
C ARG A 60 6.28 5.66 1.30
N TYR A 61 7.08 6.10 2.25
CA TYR A 61 7.02 5.50 3.58
C TYR A 61 7.46 6.49 4.65
N VAL A 62 6.97 6.26 5.85
CA VAL A 62 7.37 6.95 7.06
C VAL A 62 7.51 5.92 8.16
N SER A 63 8.50 6.08 9.02
CA SER A 63 8.68 5.22 10.18
C SER A 63 8.85 6.10 11.41
N GLU A 64 7.85 6.07 12.28
CA GLU A 64 7.86 6.81 13.53
C GLU A 64 6.88 6.18 14.50
N GLN A 65 7.10 6.36 15.79
CA GLN A 65 6.20 5.83 16.78
C GLN A 65 4.80 6.45 16.58
N ASP A 66 3.78 5.60 16.53
CA ASP A 66 2.39 6.03 16.40
C ASP A 66 1.57 5.59 17.62
N LYS A 67 0.31 5.97 17.64
CA LYS A 67 -0.62 5.65 18.74
C LYS A 67 -1.55 4.49 18.38
N GLY A 68 -1.08 3.60 17.51
CA GLY A 68 -1.80 2.43 17.08
C GLY A 68 -2.31 2.54 15.63
N LEU A 69 -3.11 1.57 15.23
CA LEU A 69 -3.54 1.41 13.84
C LEU A 69 -4.29 2.64 13.30
N TYR A 70 -5.13 3.26 14.11
CA TYR A 70 -5.88 4.43 13.69
C TYR A 70 -4.99 5.61 13.33
N ASP A 71 -3.96 5.84 14.14
CA ASP A 71 -2.99 6.90 13.88
C ASP A 71 -2.21 6.63 12.61
N ALA A 72 -1.77 5.38 12.41
CA ALA A 72 -1.07 4.96 11.21
C ALA A 72 -1.94 5.16 9.96
N MET A 73 -3.21 4.78 10.02
CA MET A 73 -4.15 4.97 8.91
C MET A 73 -4.36 6.44 8.58
N ASN A 74 -4.48 7.29 9.59
CA ASN A 74 -4.62 8.75 9.38
C ASN A 74 -3.37 9.34 8.70
N LYS A 75 -2.19 8.90 9.09
CA LYS A 75 -0.94 9.33 8.45
C LYS A 75 -0.92 8.91 6.98
N GLY A 76 -1.30 7.66 6.69
CA GLY A 76 -1.37 7.16 5.33
C GLY A 76 -2.36 7.93 4.48
N LEU A 77 -3.53 8.24 5.01
CA LEU A 77 -4.54 9.02 4.30
C LEU A 77 -4.05 10.42 3.96
N LYS A 78 -3.30 11.06 4.86
CA LYS A 78 -2.71 12.38 4.60
C LYS A 78 -1.63 12.33 3.52
N MET A 79 -0.93 11.22 3.39
CA MET A 79 0.11 11.03 2.37
C MET A 79 -0.48 10.67 1.02
N ALA A 80 -1.66 10.07 0.98
CA ALA A 80 -2.25 9.53 -0.24
C ALA A 80 -2.58 10.63 -1.25
N THR A 81 -2.20 10.41 -2.50
CA THR A 81 -2.48 11.33 -3.61
C THR A 81 -3.37 10.71 -4.69
N GLY A 82 -3.77 9.45 -4.52
CA GLY A 82 -4.59 8.75 -5.48
C GLY A 82 -6.05 9.15 -5.43
N ASP A 83 -6.76 8.80 -6.48
CA ASP A 83 -8.22 8.99 -6.60
C ASP A 83 -8.97 7.96 -5.78
N ILE A 84 -8.37 6.79 -5.60
CA ILE A 84 -8.89 5.68 -4.80
C ILE A 84 -7.86 5.35 -3.74
N VAL A 85 -8.34 5.09 -2.52
CA VAL A 85 -7.48 4.64 -1.43
C VAL A 85 -7.91 3.24 -1.02
N GLY A 86 -6.97 2.30 -1.08
CA GLY A 86 -7.16 0.95 -0.61
C GLY A 86 -6.28 0.67 0.61
N ILE A 87 -6.70 -0.28 1.44
CA ILE A 87 -5.95 -0.69 2.62
C ILE A 87 -5.56 -2.13 2.46
N LEU A 88 -4.27 -2.42 2.62
CA LEU A 88 -3.74 -3.77 2.56
C LEU A 88 -2.92 -4.00 3.83
N ASN A 89 -3.36 -4.93 4.67
CA ASN A 89 -2.67 -5.23 5.93
C ASN A 89 -1.28 -5.82 5.66
N SER A 90 -0.36 -5.63 6.61
CA SER A 90 1.04 -6.06 6.46
C SER A 90 1.23 -7.58 6.47
N ASP A 91 0.22 -8.34 6.79
CA ASP A 91 0.20 -9.81 6.74
C ASP A 91 -0.71 -10.34 5.62
N ASP A 92 -1.19 -9.45 4.77
CA ASP A 92 -2.07 -9.79 3.65
C ASP A 92 -1.35 -9.58 2.31
N PHE A 93 -1.91 -10.15 1.25
CA PHE A 93 -1.37 -9.97 -0.10
C PHE A 93 -2.49 -10.16 -1.12
N TYR A 94 -2.30 -9.57 -2.30
CA TYR A 94 -3.24 -9.77 -3.40
C TYR A 94 -3.05 -11.17 -3.99
N THR A 95 -4.18 -11.86 -4.22
CA THR A 95 -4.17 -13.26 -4.64
C THR A 95 -3.88 -13.45 -6.13
N ASN A 96 -3.98 -12.38 -6.93
CA ASN A 96 -3.59 -12.41 -8.33
C ASN A 96 -3.17 -11.01 -8.80
N GLU A 97 -2.54 -10.96 -9.96
CA GLU A 97 -1.94 -9.74 -10.51
C GLU A 97 -2.94 -8.74 -11.09
N LYS A 98 -4.22 -9.12 -11.20
CA LYS A 98 -5.26 -8.28 -11.85
C LYS A 98 -6.26 -7.69 -10.87
N VAL A 99 -6.02 -7.82 -9.56
CA VAL A 99 -6.99 -7.34 -8.56
C VAL A 99 -7.23 -5.84 -8.70
N LEU A 100 -6.18 -5.05 -8.75
CA LEU A 100 -6.33 -3.59 -8.83
C LEU A 100 -6.86 -3.13 -10.20
N GLU A 101 -6.53 -3.85 -11.26
CA GLU A 101 -7.10 -3.60 -12.58
C GLU A 101 -8.62 -3.77 -12.56
N LYS A 102 -9.11 -4.83 -11.93
CA LYS A 102 -10.55 -5.10 -11.80
C LYS A 102 -11.24 -4.06 -10.93
N VAL A 103 -10.60 -3.64 -9.83
CA VAL A 103 -11.12 -2.59 -8.95
C VAL A 103 -11.28 -1.28 -9.73
N SER A 104 -10.26 -0.91 -10.49
CA SER A 104 -10.29 0.31 -11.30
C SER A 104 -11.45 0.29 -12.31
N LYS A 105 -11.62 -0.82 -13.01
CA LYS A 105 -12.72 -0.97 -13.99
C LYS A 105 -14.09 -0.90 -13.34
N ALA A 106 -14.26 -1.56 -12.20
CA ALA A 106 -15.54 -1.56 -11.49
C ALA A 106 -15.93 -0.16 -11.02
N LEU A 107 -14.96 0.62 -10.53
CA LEU A 107 -15.21 1.97 -10.06
C LEU A 107 -15.46 2.96 -11.20
N ASP A 108 -14.77 2.80 -12.32
CA ASP A 108 -15.04 3.60 -13.53
C ASP A 108 -16.47 3.38 -14.00
N ASN A 109 -16.91 2.13 -14.07
CA ASN A 109 -18.28 1.80 -14.44
C ASN A 109 -19.29 2.39 -13.45
N LYS A 110 -18.98 2.35 -12.17
CA LYS A 110 -19.85 2.87 -11.12
C LYS A 110 -19.98 4.39 -11.20
N ILE A 111 -18.91 5.08 -11.51
CA ILE A 111 -18.92 6.54 -11.70
C ILE A 111 -19.80 6.91 -12.89
N ILE A 112 -19.70 6.17 -13.98
CA ILE A 112 -20.54 6.39 -15.18
C ILE A 112 -22.01 6.17 -14.84
N ASP A 113 -22.33 5.14 -14.09
CA ASP A 113 -23.71 4.82 -13.71
C ASP A 113 -24.31 5.86 -12.76
N ALA A 114 -23.48 6.56 -11.99
CA ALA A 114 -23.91 7.59 -11.05
C ALA A 114 -24.24 8.93 -11.74
N VAL A 115 -23.82 9.09 -12.97
CA VAL A 115 -24.07 10.29 -13.76
C VAL A 115 -25.40 10.18 -14.50
#